data_14d04fd38de8705b0f4249204cca6921
#
_entry.id   14d04fd38de8705b0f4249204cca6921
#
_cell.length_a   1.000
_cell.length_b   1.000
_cell.length_c   1.000
_cell.angle_alpha   90.00
_cell.angle_beta   90.00
_cell.angle_gamma   90.00
#
_symmetry.space_group_name_H-M   'P 1'
#
loop_
_entity.id
_entity.type
_entity.pdbx_description
1 polymer ?
#
loop_
_entity_poly.entity_id
_entity_poly.type
_entity_poly.pdbx_seq_one_letter_code
_entity_poly.pdbx_strand_id
1 'polypeptide(L)'
;MRFLMIQKPADSHPDEKLFAEMGAFIEELTAAGVLLATGGLEAGGLLISSHGDEITVTDGPFAEAKEAAAGFALIEVGTKEEAIELARRFRKIVGDGESTIQQVFG
;
A
#
# COMPACT_ATOMS: atom_id res chain seq x y z
N MET A 1 0.72 -15.04 9.45
CA MET A 1 -0.36 -14.03 9.33
C MET A 1 -0.02 -13.09 8.17
N ARG A 2 -1.00 -12.78 7.37
CA ARG A 2 -0.83 -11.86 6.25
C ARG A 2 -1.49 -10.53 6.55
N PHE A 3 -0.83 -9.46 6.14
CA PHE A 3 -1.35 -8.10 6.29
C PHE A 3 -1.20 -7.36 4.98
N LEU A 4 -2.20 -6.55 4.66
CA LEU A 4 -2.15 -5.65 3.53
C LEU A 4 -1.87 -4.25 4.07
N MET A 5 -0.78 -3.66 3.62
CA MET A 5 -0.40 -2.29 3.95
C MET A 5 -0.78 -1.42 2.78
N ILE A 6 -1.57 -0.39 3.05
CA ILE A 6 -2.01 0.56 2.02
C ILE A 6 -1.37 1.90 2.31
N GLN A 7 -0.72 2.48 1.29
CA GLN A 7 -0.13 3.80 1.38
C GLN A 7 -1.12 4.82 0.83
N LYS A 8 -1.37 5.86 1.60
CA LYS A 8 -2.19 6.98 1.13
C LYS A 8 -1.31 7.96 0.35
N PRO A 9 -1.89 8.72 -0.59
CA PRO A 9 -1.12 9.71 -1.33
C PRO A 9 -0.47 10.71 -0.38
N ALA A 10 0.75 11.12 -0.73
CA ALA A 10 1.50 12.12 0.03
C ALA A 10 1.96 13.23 -0.93
N ASP A 11 2.16 14.42 -0.37
CA ASP A 11 2.58 15.58 -1.15
C ASP A 11 4.09 15.63 -1.40
N SER A 12 4.83 14.68 -0.85
CA SER A 12 6.28 14.65 -1.00
C SER A 12 6.70 14.12 -2.37
N HIS A 13 7.73 14.72 -2.94
CA HIS A 13 8.33 14.25 -4.18
C HIS A 13 9.49 13.31 -3.84
N PRO A 14 9.47 12.07 -4.35
CA PRO A 14 10.58 11.14 -4.08
C PRO A 14 11.87 11.64 -4.76
N ASP A 15 12.98 11.48 -4.03
CA ASP A 15 14.31 11.77 -4.55
C ASP A 15 15.13 10.48 -4.67
N GLU A 16 16.37 10.60 -5.15
CA GLU A 16 17.24 9.44 -5.35
C GLU A 16 17.51 8.68 -4.03
N LYS A 17 17.68 9.43 -2.95
CA LYS A 17 17.93 8.84 -1.64
C LYS A 17 16.72 8.00 -1.19
N LEU A 18 15.52 8.53 -1.38
CA LEU A 18 14.29 7.82 -1.03
C LEU A 18 14.15 6.55 -1.85
N PHE A 19 14.38 6.62 -3.17
CA PHE A 19 14.32 5.44 -4.02
C PHE A 19 15.35 4.38 -3.61
N ALA A 20 16.57 4.81 -3.24
CA ALA A 20 17.60 3.88 -2.80
C ALA A 20 17.22 3.20 -1.49
N GLU A 21 16.71 3.95 -0.51
CA GLU A 21 16.28 3.40 0.77
C GLU A 21 15.08 2.47 0.62
N MET A 22 14.12 2.84 -0.22
CA MET A 22 12.96 2.00 -0.52
C MET A 22 13.37 0.70 -1.20
N GLY A 23 14.28 0.80 -2.19
CA GLY A 23 14.78 -0.36 -2.89
C GLY A 23 15.47 -1.34 -1.96
N ALA A 24 16.31 -0.83 -1.05
CA ALA A 24 17.01 -1.66 -0.07
C ALA A 24 16.03 -2.33 0.89
N PHE A 25 15.02 -1.61 1.34
CA PHE A 25 13.99 -2.15 2.23
C PHE A 25 13.18 -3.26 1.55
N ILE A 26 12.75 -3.04 0.32
CA ILE A 26 12.01 -4.03 -0.48
C ILE A 26 12.88 -5.28 -0.68
N GLU A 27 14.15 -5.10 -1.01
CA GLU A 27 15.08 -6.21 -1.22
C GLU A 27 15.27 -7.03 0.05
N GLU A 28 15.45 -6.36 1.19
CA GLU A 28 15.58 -7.02 2.49
C GLU A 28 14.35 -7.88 2.80
N LEU A 29 13.16 -7.31 2.66
CA LEU A 29 11.92 -8.02 2.98
C LEU A 29 11.60 -9.13 2.01
N THR A 30 11.95 -8.95 0.74
CA THR A 30 11.77 -9.98 -0.28
C THR A 30 12.69 -11.17 0.00
N ALA A 31 13.95 -10.90 0.31
CA ALA A 31 14.93 -11.94 0.63
C ALA A 31 14.55 -12.71 1.88
N ALA A 32 13.92 -12.05 2.85
CA ALA A 32 13.46 -12.70 4.08
C ALA A 32 12.15 -13.47 3.92
N GLY A 33 11.52 -13.43 2.75
CA GLY A 33 10.24 -14.08 2.50
C GLY A 33 9.05 -13.37 3.15
N VAL A 34 9.25 -12.14 3.60
CA VAL A 34 8.21 -11.35 4.28
C VAL A 34 7.34 -10.62 3.28
N LEU A 35 7.94 -10.00 2.28
CA LEU A 35 7.20 -9.24 1.27
C LEU A 35 6.75 -10.18 0.15
N LEU A 36 5.44 -10.36 0.01
CA LEU A 36 4.86 -11.24 -0.99
C LEU A 36 4.55 -10.51 -2.30
N ALA A 37 4.11 -9.27 -2.20
CA ALA A 37 3.79 -8.44 -3.37
C ALA A 37 3.80 -6.98 -2.96
N THR A 38 4.13 -6.10 -3.89
CA THR A 38 4.10 -4.66 -3.68
C THR A 38 3.93 -3.95 -5.01
N GLY A 39 3.41 -2.75 -4.98
CA GLY A 39 3.27 -1.94 -6.18
C GLY A 39 2.69 -0.58 -5.89
N GLY A 40 2.82 0.31 -6.86
CA GLY A 40 2.13 1.57 -6.86
C GLY A 40 0.76 1.41 -7.52
N LEU A 41 -0.14 2.29 -7.20
CA LEU A 41 -1.49 2.29 -7.76
C LEU A 41 -1.74 3.60 -8.49
N GLU A 42 -2.44 3.54 -9.61
CA GLU A 42 -2.82 4.74 -10.33
C GLU A 42 -3.80 5.58 -9.51
N ALA A 43 -3.79 6.87 -9.74
CA ALA A 43 -4.78 7.75 -9.15
C ALA A 43 -6.10 7.54 -9.89
N GLY A 44 -7.15 7.23 -9.16
CA GLY A 44 -8.45 6.95 -9.76
C GLY A 44 -8.67 5.47 -9.98
N GLY A 45 -8.90 5.07 -11.22
CA GLY A 45 -9.22 3.70 -11.57
C GLY A 45 -10.68 3.58 -11.99
N LEU A 46 -11.22 2.38 -11.93
CA LEU A 46 -12.59 2.10 -12.35
C LEU A 46 -13.44 1.70 -11.15
N LEU A 47 -14.63 2.26 -11.08
CA LEU A 47 -15.65 1.85 -10.12
C LEU A 47 -16.63 0.92 -10.81
N ILE A 48 -16.76 -0.27 -10.30
CA ILE A 48 -17.72 -1.25 -10.84
C ILE A 48 -18.81 -1.45 -9.80
N SER A 49 -20.03 -1.15 -10.15
CA SER A 49 -21.17 -1.20 -9.23
C SER A 49 -22.21 -2.19 -9.72
N SER A 50 -22.77 -2.93 -8.78
CA SER A 50 -23.86 -3.88 -9.04
C SER A 50 -25.12 -3.40 -8.36
N HIS A 51 -26.22 -3.40 -9.10
CA HIS A 51 -27.52 -3.05 -8.57
C HIS A 51 -28.58 -3.92 -9.26
N GLY A 52 -29.12 -4.88 -8.52
CA GLY A 52 -29.97 -5.91 -9.12
C GLY A 52 -29.14 -6.72 -10.12
N ASP A 53 -29.64 -6.82 -11.34
CA ASP A 53 -28.94 -7.49 -12.44
C ASP A 53 -28.04 -6.57 -13.23
N GLU A 54 -28.01 -5.29 -12.89
CA GLU A 54 -27.20 -4.31 -13.61
C GLU A 54 -25.81 -4.17 -13.01
N ILE A 55 -24.82 -4.12 -13.88
CA ILE A 55 -23.43 -3.86 -13.51
C ILE A 55 -22.99 -2.62 -14.29
N THR A 56 -22.55 -1.58 -13.57
CA THR A 56 -22.09 -0.35 -14.20
C THR A 56 -20.60 -0.17 -13.92
N VAL A 57 -19.92 0.43 -14.89
CA VAL A 57 -18.50 0.75 -14.81
C VAL A 57 -18.35 2.26 -14.93
N THR A 58 -17.79 2.89 -13.93
CA THR A 58 -17.57 4.33 -13.91
C THR A 58 -16.07 4.62 -13.89
N ASP A 59 -15.63 5.46 -14.81
CA ASP A 59 -14.24 5.86 -14.90
C ASP A 59 -13.95 6.96 -13.88
N GLY A 60 -12.79 6.84 -13.17
CA GLY A 60 -12.33 7.89 -12.25
C GLY A 60 -11.83 9.10 -13.02
N PRO A 61 -11.48 10.20 -12.35
CA PRO A 61 -11.20 10.29 -10.92
C PRO A 61 -12.45 10.40 -10.04
N PHE A 62 -12.30 9.90 -8.81
CA PHE A 62 -13.34 9.96 -7.81
C PHE A 62 -13.09 11.14 -6.88
N ALA A 63 -14.16 11.67 -6.27
CA ALA A 63 -14.11 12.89 -5.46
C ALA A 63 -13.23 12.76 -4.20
N GLU A 64 -13.02 11.54 -3.70
CA GLU A 64 -12.29 11.28 -2.46
C GLU A 64 -10.83 10.92 -2.71
N ALA A 65 -10.13 11.76 -3.49
CA ALA A 65 -8.73 11.50 -3.86
C ALA A 65 -7.80 11.31 -2.67
N LYS A 66 -8.06 12.00 -1.56
CA LYS A 66 -7.26 11.88 -0.33
C LYS A 66 -7.40 10.53 0.36
N GLU A 67 -8.45 9.78 0.05
CA GLU A 67 -8.68 8.46 0.59
C GLU A 67 -8.24 7.36 -0.38
N ALA A 68 -7.82 7.74 -1.58
CA ALA A 68 -7.35 6.79 -2.57
C ALA A 68 -6.05 6.13 -2.09
N ALA A 69 -5.85 4.88 -2.50
CA ALA A 69 -4.60 4.18 -2.23
C ALA A 69 -3.57 4.58 -3.29
N ALA A 70 -2.37 4.94 -2.85
CA ALA A 70 -1.27 5.26 -3.76
C ALA A 70 -0.33 4.07 -3.98
N GLY A 71 -0.37 3.10 -3.08
CA GLY A 71 0.46 1.91 -3.19
C GLY A 71 0.06 0.87 -2.18
N PHE A 72 0.61 -0.32 -2.33
CA PHE A 72 0.30 -1.42 -1.43
C PHE A 72 1.51 -2.32 -1.20
N ALA A 73 1.47 -3.06 -0.09
CA ALA A 73 2.40 -4.15 0.18
C ALA A 73 1.64 -5.27 0.89
N LEU A 74 1.81 -6.49 0.41
CA LEU A 74 1.27 -7.67 1.05
C LEU A 74 2.41 -8.37 1.77
N ILE A 75 2.29 -8.54 3.09
CA ILE A 75 3.36 -9.10 3.92
C ILE A 75 2.88 -10.33 4.68
N GLU A 76 3.84 -11.24 4.93
CA GLU A 76 3.64 -12.44 5.74
C GLU A 76 4.53 -12.33 6.96
N VAL A 77 3.94 -12.29 8.15
CA VAL A 77 4.66 -12.16 9.42
C VAL A 77 4.06 -13.10 10.45
N GLY A 78 4.78 -13.28 11.56
CA GLY A 78 4.33 -14.16 12.62
C GLY A 78 3.32 -13.52 13.56
N THR A 79 3.39 -12.20 13.75
CA THR A 79 2.54 -11.47 14.68
C THR A 79 2.12 -10.13 14.11
N LYS A 80 1.05 -9.57 14.69
CA LYS A 80 0.59 -8.23 14.36
C LYS A 80 1.65 -7.18 14.70
N GLU A 81 2.35 -7.40 15.80
CA GLU A 81 3.41 -6.49 16.25
C GLU A 81 4.53 -6.38 15.23
N GLU A 82 4.89 -7.49 14.59
CA GLU A 82 5.88 -7.47 13.51
C GLU A 82 5.40 -6.64 12.32
N ALA A 83 4.10 -6.74 11.98
CA ALA A 83 3.52 -5.93 10.92
C ALA A 83 3.60 -4.44 11.25
N ILE A 84 3.30 -4.08 12.50
CA ILE A 84 3.38 -2.70 12.98
C ILE A 84 4.82 -2.18 12.87
N GLU A 85 5.80 -2.97 13.26
CA GLU A 85 7.21 -2.57 13.19
C GLU A 85 7.66 -2.34 11.75
N LEU A 86 7.23 -3.19 10.83
CA LEU A 86 7.54 -3.00 9.42
C LEU A 86 6.90 -1.72 8.87
N ALA A 87 5.67 -1.44 9.27
CA ALA A 87 4.99 -0.20 8.88
C ALA A 87 5.71 1.03 9.43
N ARG A 88 6.21 0.95 10.67
CA ARG A 88 7.00 2.04 11.26
C ARG A 88 8.29 2.27 10.50
N ARG A 89 9.00 1.22 10.14
CA ARG A 89 10.23 1.32 9.35
C ARG A 89 9.96 1.99 8.01
N PHE A 90 8.87 1.56 7.36
CA PHE A 90 8.46 2.15 6.09
C PHE A 90 8.16 3.65 6.23
N ARG A 91 7.40 4.02 7.27
CA ARG A 91 7.06 5.45 7.49
C ARG A 91 8.30 6.30 7.76
N LYS A 92 9.30 5.75 8.42
CA LYS A 92 10.57 6.46 8.64
C LYS A 92 11.32 6.72 7.34
N ILE A 93 11.20 5.82 6.39
CA ILE A 93 11.85 5.97 5.08
C ILE A 93 11.15 7.04 4.25
N VAL A 94 9.82 6.97 4.15
CA VAL A 94 9.06 7.82 3.25
C VAL A 94 8.66 9.17 3.83
N GLY A 95 8.79 9.35 5.14
CA GLY A 95 8.48 10.63 5.78
C GLY A 95 6.99 10.79 6.08
N ASP A 96 6.52 12.04 6.07
CA ASP A 96 5.16 12.37 6.45
C ASP A 96 4.12 11.71 5.56
N GLY A 97 3.03 11.30 6.16
CA GLY A 97 1.94 10.64 5.47
C GLY A 97 1.30 9.57 6.33
N GLU A 98 0.44 8.79 5.73
CA GLU A 98 -0.30 7.75 6.46
C GLU A 98 -0.29 6.43 5.71
N SER A 99 -0.28 5.36 6.47
CA SER A 99 -0.44 4.00 5.97
C SER A 99 -1.47 3.29 6.83
N THR A 100 -2.22 2.39 6.24
CA THR A 100 -3.10 1.50 7.01
C THR A 100 -2.58 0.08 6.88
N ILE A 101 -2.79 -0.74 7.90
CA ILE A 101 -2.54 -2.18 7.83
C ILE A 101 -3.81 -2.92 8.22
N GLN A 102 -4.14 -3.92 7.42
CA GLN A 102 -5.31 -4.75 7.66
C GLN A 102 -4.91 -6.21 7.49
N GLN A 103 -5.39 -7.05 8.39
CA GLN A 103 -5.13 -8.48 8.27
C GLN A 103 -5.93 -9.06 7.10
N VAL A 104 -5.27 -9.91 6.33
CA VAL A 104 -5.91 -10.59 5.20
C VAL A 104 -6.27 -12.01 5.64
N PHE A 105 -7.53 -12.36 5.45
CA PHE A 105 -8.05 -13.70 5.75
C PHE A 105 -8.28 -14.46 4.45
N GLY A 106 -7.96 -15.74 4.48
CA GLY A 106 -8.16 -16.56 3.30
C GLY A 106 -6.94 -17.24 2.74
#